data_d1e589072d3c147174a5c148170c39d8
#
_entry.id   d1e589072d3c147174a5c148170c39d8
#
_cell.length_a   1.000
_cell.length_b   1.000
_cell.length_c   1.000
_cell.angle_alpha   90.00
_cell.angle_beta   90.00
_cell.angle_gamma   90.00
#
_symmetry.space_group_name_H-M   'P 1'
#
loop_
_entity.id
_entity.type
_entity.pdbx_description
1 polymer ?
#
loop_
_entity_poly.entity_id
_entity_poly.type
_entity_poly.pdbx_seq_one_letter_code
_entity_poly.pdbx_strand_id
1 'polypeptide(L)'
;AQMLDVKFAYSSNGKGFIEYDFFTGKTREIKLEEFPTPEQLWKRYIEGEKLDKDMLSVVQEAYYVDPLANKKPRYYQQVAIDRTVEAVAKNQKRILLVMATGTGKTYTAFQIVYRLIKAKKVNRVLYLADRNILIDQTIVQDFKPFEKVITKFSSPTFRKRTREMSHSKGNLLF
;
A
#
# COMPACT_ATOMS: atom_id res chain seq x y z
N ALA A 1 -1.88 16.07 -13.95
CA ALA A 1 -0.67 15.48 -13.37
C ALA A 1 -0.59 15.72 -11.86
N GLN A 2 -0.61 16.97 -11.37
CA GLN A 2 -0.54 17.27 -9.92
C GLN A 2 -1.64 16.58 -9.11
N MET A 3 -2.90 16.59 -9.57
CA MET A 3 -4.01 15.90 -8.88
C MET A 3 -3.81 14.38 -8.77
N LEU A 4 -3.06 13.77 -9.68
CA LEU A 4 -2.77 12.33 -9.67
C LEU A 4 -1.43 12.01 -9.00
N ASP A 5 -0.69 13.02 -8.56
CA ASP A 5 0.65 12.91 -7.98
C ASP A 5 1.61 12.06 -8.85
N VAL A 6 1.48 12.16 -10.17
CA VAL A 6 2.42 11.52 -11.09
C VAL A 6 3.71 12.33 -11.18
N LYS A 7 4.83 11.64 -11.28
CA LYS A 7 6.17 12.26 -11.26
C LYS A 7 6.70 12.57 -12.65
N PHE A 8 6.13 11.98 -13.67
CA PHE A 8 6.44 12.25 -15.07
C PHE A 8 5.17 12.43 -15.86
N ALA A 9 5.07 13.47 -16.66
CA ALA A 9 3.95 13.70 -17.57
C ALA A 9 4.44 13.84 -18.99
N TYR A 10 3.70 13.29 -19.94
CA TYR A 10 4.06 13.29 -21.35
C TYR A 10 2.92 13.87 -22.18
N SER A 11 3.27 14.72 -23.13
CA SER A 11 2.37 15.21 -24.18
C SER A 11 2.95 14.81 -25.54
N SER A 12 2.13 14.41 -26.49
CA SER A 12 2.57 13.99 -27.82
C SER A 12 1.71 14.61 -28.91
N ASN A 13 2.34 14.95 -30.02
CA ASN A 13 1.70 15.36 -31.27
C ASN A 13 1.83 14.29 -32.39
N GLY A 14 2.24 13.07 -32.04
CA GLY A 14 2.49 11.97 -32.96
C GLY A 14 3.86 11.96 -33.64
N LYS A 15 4.66 13.02 -33.49
CA LYS A 15 6.03 13.11 -34.03
C LYS A 15 7.11 12.99 -32.95
N GLY A 16 6.74 13.19 -31.71
CA GLY A 16 7.61 13.07 -30.53
C GLY A 16 6.83 13.34 -29.27
N PHE A 17 7.56 13.44 -28.18
CA PHE A 17 6.98 13.71 -26.85
C PHE A 17 7.63 14.95 -26.23
N ILE A 18 6.84 15.66 -25.42
CA ILE A 18 7.34 16.63 -24.46
C ILE A 18 7.15 15.99 -23.08
N GLU A 19 8.25 15.73 -22.39
CA GLU A 19 8.24 15.24 -21.01
C GLU A 19 8.32 16.43 -20.05
N TYR A 20 7.52 16.38 -18.99
CA TYR A 20 7.68 17.22 -17.81
C TYR A 20 8.04 16.34 -16.62
N ASP A 21 9.21 16.59 -16.03
CA ASP A 21 9.73 15.90 -14.86
C ASP A 21 9.41 16.74 -13.60
N PHE A 22 8.52 16.24 -12.75
CA PHE A 22 8.10 16.92 -11.53
C PHE A 22 9.14 16.92 -10.42
N PHE A 23 10.15 16.05 -10.46
CA PHE A 23 11.25 16.09 -9.50
C PHE A 23 12.20 17.26 -9.77
N THR A 24 12.48 17.52 -11.02
CA THR A 24 13.45 18.54 -11.43
C THR A 24 12.80 19.85 -11.88
N GLY A 25 11.49 19.83 -12.16
CA GLY A 25 10.76 20.95 -12.76
C GLY A 25 11.14 21.24 -14.21
N LYS A 26 11.85 20.33 -14.88
CA LYS A 26 12.35 20.53 -16.24
C LYS A 26 11.45 19.88 -17.28
N THR A 27 11.40 20.55 -18.44
CA THR A 27 10.77 20.05 -19.66
C THR A 27 11.85 19.62 -20.64
N ARG A 28 11.66 18.52 -21.36
CA ARG A 28 12.53 18.10 -22.47
C ARG A 28 11.72 17.52 -23.63
N GLU A 29 12.22 17.68 -24.83
CA GLU A 29 11.72 17.01 -26.02
C GLU A 29 12.35 15.62 -26.13
N ILE A 30 11.55 14.62 -26.53
CA ILE A 30 11.98 13.23 -26.70
C ILE A 30 11.45 12.74 -28.04
N LYS A 31 12.30 12.10 -28.83
CA LYS A 31 11.87 11.43 -30.06
C LYS A 31 11.03 10.19 -29.75
N LEU A 32 10.24 9.73 -30.72
CA LEU A 32 9.39 8.54 -30.54
C LEU A 32 10.19 7.31 -30.08
N GLU A 33 11.37 7.13 -30.68
CA GLU A 33 12.26 5.98 -30.41
C GLU A 33 12.99 6.09 -29.05
N GLU A 34 13.03 7.30 -28.47
CA GLU A 34 13.73 7.59 -27.21
C GLU A 34 12.78 7.62 -26.01
N PHE A 35 11.52 7.17 -26.19
CA PHE A 35 10.59 7.12 -25.07
C PHE A 35 11.13 6.21 -23.97
N PRO A 36 11.18 6.66 -22.68
CA PRO A 36 11.84 5.91 -21.63
C PRO A 36 11.14 4.59 -21.33
N THR A 37 11.92 3.54 -21.11
CA THR A 37 11.40 2.24 -20.69
C THR A 37 10.85 2.30 -19.25
N PRO A 38 9.99 1.35 -18.84
CA PRO A 38 9.51 1.26 -17.47
C PRO A 38 10.65 1.20 -16.43
N GLU A 39 11.77 0.50 -16.76
CA GLU A 39 12.94 0.36 -15.90
C GLU A 39 13.67 1.69 -15.72
N GLN A 40 13.80 2.47 -16.81
CA GLN A 40 14.39 3.81 -16.75
C GLN A 40 13.55 4.78 -15.92
N LEU A 41 12.22 4.74 -16.08
CA LEU A 41 11.30 5.54 -15.30
C LEU A 41 11.33 5.13 -13.82
N TRP A 42 11.39 3.83 -13.56
CA TRP A 42 11.48 3.31 -12.20
C TRP A 42 12.77 3.74 -11.50
N LYS A 43 13.92 3.66 -12.20
CA LYS A 43 15.21 4.15 -11.68
C LYS A 43 15.14 5.63 -11.32
N ARG A 44 14.63 6.46 -12.23
CA ARG A 44 14.44 7.91 -12.00
C ARG A 44 13.48 8.18 -10.83
N TYR A 45 12.43 7.35 -10.68
CA TYR A 45 11.50 7.45 -9.57
C TYR A 45 12.20 7.17 -8.24
N ILE A 46 12.98 6.10 -8.15
CA ILE A 46 13.75 5.74 -6.95
C ILE A 46 14.69 6.89 -6.55
N GLU A 47 15.43 7.42 -7.52
CA GLU A 47 16.37 8.52 -7.30
C GLU A 47 15.64 9.80 -6.85
N GLY A 48 14.54 10.16 -7.51
CA GLY A 48 13.74 11.34 -7.18
C GLY A 48 13.06 11.27 -5.82
N GLU A 49 12.50 10.12 -5.46
CA GLU A 49 11.89 9.86 -4.14
C GLU A 49 12.91 9.53 -3.04
N LYS A 50 14.19 9.37 -3.40
CA LYS A 50 15.31 9.03 -2.49
C LYS A 50 15.03 7.74 -1.71
N LEU A 51 14.52 6.71 -2.39
CA LEU A 51 14.23 5.43 -1.79
C LEU A 51 15.52 4.64 -1.56
N ASP A 52 15.82 4.29 -0.32
CA ASP A 52 16.91 3.38 0.03
C ASP A 52 16.52 1.90 -0.17
N LYS A 53 17.44 0.98 0.05
CA LYS A 53 17.21 -0.46 -0.15
C LYS A 53 16.11 -1.01 0.76
N ASP A 54 16.02 -0.54 1.99
CA ASP A 54 15.02 -1.01 2.95
C ASP A 54 13.63 -0.51 2.55
N MET A 55 13.50 0.76 2.14
CA MET A 55 12.27 1.32 1.59
C MET A 55 11.85 0.58 0.32
N LEU A 56 12.79 0.29 -0.58
CA LEU A 56 12.50 -0.44 -1.82
C LEU A 56 11.96 -1.84 -1.56
N SER A 57 12.49 -2.56 -0.59
CA SER A 57 11.99 -3.89 -0.22
C SER A 57 10.53 -3.86 0.20
N VAL A 58 10.10 -2.79 0.86
CA VAL A 58 8.71 -2.57 1.28
C VAL A 58 7.82 -2.16 0.10
N VAL A 59 8.28 -1.22 -0.72
CA VAL A 59 7.51 -0.67 -1.85
C VAL A 59 7.33 -1.71 -2.96
N GLN A 60 8.29 -2.60 -3.17
CA GLN A 60 8.26 -3.64 -4.19
C GLN A 60 7.51 -4.92 -3.76
N GLU A 61 7.11 -5.05 -2.48
CA GLU A 61 6.37 -6.22 -2.04
C GLU A 61 5.08 -6.39 -2.83
N ALA A 62 4.82 -7.61 -3.30
CA ALA A 62 3.69 -7.91 -4.17
C ALA A 62 2.35 -7.82 -3.44
N TYR A 63 1.28 -7.56 -4.19
CA TYR A 63 -0.08 -7.70 -3.69
C TYR A 63 -0.40 -9.17 -3.36
N TYR A 64 -1.27 -9.37 -2.38
CA TYR A 64 -1.90 -10.66 -2.20
C TYR A 64 -2.85 -10.95 -3.36
N VAL A 65 -2.69 -12.09 -4.00
CA VAL A 65 -3.61 -12.62 -5.00
C VAL A 65 -4.22 -13.90 -4.44
N ASP A 66 -5.55 -13.91 -4.31
CA ASP A 66 -6.26 -15.11 -3.88
C ASP A 66 -6.12 -16.19 -4.96
N PRO A 67 -5.57 -17.38 -4.64
CA PRO A 67 -5.37 -18.45 -5.63
C PRO A 67 -6.66 -18.94 -6.29
N LEU A 68 -7.80 -18.83 -5.59
CA LEU A 68 -9.10 -19.30 -6.07
C LEU A 68 -9.87 -18.19 -6.81
N ALA A 69 -9.89 -16.99 -6.24
CA ALA A 69 -10.69 -15.88 -6.78
C ALA A 69 -9.93 -15.02 -7.81
N ASN A 70 -8.60 -15.13 -7.88
CA ASN A 70 -7.73 -14.29 -8.72
C ASN A 70 -8.07 -12.79 -8.65
N LYS A 71 -8.55 -12.34 -7.48
CA LYS A 71 -9.00 -10.98 -7.24
C LYS A 71 -7.79 -10.04 -7.15
N LYS A 72 -7.76 -9.06 -8.05
CA LYS A 72 -6.73 -8.01 -8.07
C LYS A 72 -7.30 -6.69 -7.59
N PRO A 73 -6.50 -5.82 -6.97
CA PRO A 73 -6.93 -4.47 -6.62
C PRO A 73 -7.32 -3.68 -7.87
N ARG A 74 -8.39 -2.89 -7.80
CA ARG A 74 -8.75 -1.92 -8.83
C ARG A 74 -7.74 -0.77 -8.85
N TYR A 75 -7.63 -0.04 -9.97
CA TYR A 75 -6.62 1.01 -10.13
C TYR A 75 -6.56 2.01 -8.97
N TYR A 76 -7.71 2.51 -8.51
CA TYR A 76 -7.78 3.47 -7.40
C TYR A 76 -7.39 2.84 -6.04
N GLN A 77 -7.66 1.54 -5.86
CA GLN A 77 -7.17 0.78 -4.70
C GLN A 77 -5.66 0.60 -4.77
N GLN A 78 -5.10 0.29 -5.96
CA GLN A 78 -3.65 0.20 -6.15
C GLN A 78 -2.98 1.51 -5.77
N VAL A 79 -3.46 2.63 -6.29
CA VAL A 79 -2.94 3.96 -5.93
C VAL A 79 -2.97 4.19 -4.41
N ALA A 80 -4.11 3.89 -3.75
CA ALA A 80 -4.23 4.05 -2.30
C ALA A 80 -3.28 3.13 -1.52
N ILE A 81 -3.15 1.87 -1.94
CA ILE A 81 -2.26 0.89 -1.31
C ILE A 81 -0.80 1.30 -1.48
N ASP A 82 -0.37 1.60 -2.72
CA ASP A 82 1.02 1.92 -3.03
C ASP A 82 1.46 3.19 -2.31
N ARG A 83 0.64 4.24 -2.32
CA ARG A 83 0.92 5.49 -1.59
C ARG A 83 1.02 5.27 -0.09
N THR A 84 0.15 4.41 0.47
CA THR A 84 0.20 4.11 1.90
C THR A 84 1.44 3.31 2.27
N VAL A 85 1.75 2.28 1.50
CA VAL A 85 2.94 1.44 1.72
C VAL A 85 4.22 2.26 1.61
N GLU A 86 4.31 3.13 0.59
CA GLU A 86 5.44 4.04 0.41
C GLU A 86 5.56 5.04 1.58
N ALA A 87 4.45 5.64 2.01
CA ALA A 87 4.43 6.55 3.15
C ALA A 87 4.94 5.87 4.44
N VAL A 88 4.51 4.62 4.69
CA VAL A 88 5.02 3.82 5.82
C VAL A 88 6.50 3.46 5.63
N ALA A 89 6.94 3.13 4.42
CA ALA A 89 8.36 2.89 4.14
C ALA A 89 9.21 4.11 4.49
N LYS A 90 8.73 5.30 4.16
CA LYS A 90 9.32 6.62 4.52
C LYS A 90 9.12 7.03 5.99
N ASN A 91 8.63 6.11 6.84
CA ASN A 91 8.38 6.33 8.27
C ASN A 91 7.34 7.44 8.58
N GLN A 92 6.41 7.72 7.67
CA GLN A 92 5.26 8.58 7.96
C GLN A 92 4.37 7.88 8.98
N LYS A 93 3.98 8.61 10.04
CA LYS A 93 3.25 8.03 11.18
C LYS A 93 1.74 8.20 11.10
N ARG A 94 1.25 9.05 10.21
CA ARG A 94 -0.18 9.35 10.05
C ARG A 94 -0.51 9.43 8.58
N ILE A 95 -1.51 8.66 8.17
CA ILE A 95 -1.96 8.58 6.79
C ILE A 95 -3.48 8.60 6.83
N LEU A 96 -4.10 9.43 6.00
CA LEU A 96 -5.54 9.49 5.82
C LEU A 96 -5.91 8.99 4.43
N LEU A 97 -6.75 7.95 4.38
CA LEU A 97 -7.38 7.48 3.15
C LEU A 97 -8.87 7.80 3.19
N VAL A 98 -9.35 8.58 2.22
CA VAL A 98 -10.77 8.89 2.07
C VAL A 98 -11.32 8.07 0.92
N MET A 99 -12.21 7.12 1.23
CA MET A 99 -12.80 6.20 0.27
C MET A 99 -14.31 6.11 0.50
N ALA A 100 -15.10 6.18 -0.57
CA ALA A 100 -16.57 6.06 -0.51
C ALA A 100 -17.02 4.68 -0.01
N THR A 101 -18.25 4.58 0.44
CA THR A 101 -18.87 3.29 0.80
C THR A 101 -18.93 2.37 -0.43
N GLY A 102 -18.66 1.07 -0.25
CA GLY A 102 -18.67 0.09 -1.34
C GLY A 102 -17.42 0.07 -2.23
N THR A 103 -16.44 0.95 -2.04
CA THR A 103 -15.20 0.99 -2.84
C THR A 103 -14.15 -0.01 -2.39
N GLY A 104 -14.44 -0.86 -1.38
CA GLY A 104 -13.54 -1.90 -0.90
C GLY A 104 -12.49 -1.40 0.09
N LYS A 105 -12.87 -0.51 1.02
CA LYS A 105 -11.99 -0.03 2.11
C LYS A 105 -11.30 -1.17 2.88
N THR A 106 -12.07 -2.20 3.25
CA THR A 106 -11.56 -3.36 3.99
C THR A 106 -10.52 -4.13 3.19
N TYR A 107 -10.79 -4.37 1.90
CA TYR A 107 -9.84 -5.02 1.02
C TYR A 107 -8.56 -4.19 0.82
N THR A 108 -8.70 -2.87 0.70
CA THR A 108 -7.55 -1.95 0.63
C THR A 108 -6.71 -2.02 1.90
N ALA A 109 -7.35 -1.98 3.08
CA ALA A 109 -6.67 -2.11 4.36
C ALA A 109 -5.96 -3.46 4.50
N PHE A 110 -6.62 -4.56 4.10
CA PHE A 110 -6.01 -5.88 4.07
C PHE A 110 -4.73 -5.92 3.22
N GLN A 111 -4.78 -5.42 1.99
CA GLN A 111 -3.63 -5.40 1.09
C GLN A 111 -2.44 -4.60 1.66
N ILE A 112 -2.72 -3.46 2.29
CA ILE A 112 -1.71 -2.64 2.97
C ILE A 112 -1.05 -3.46 4.09
N VAL A 113 -1.86 -4.05 4.97
CA VAL A 113 -1.38 -4.88 6.09
C VAL A 113 -0.57 -6.08 5.59
N TYR A 114 -1.08 -6.78 4.56
CA TYR A 114 -0.39 -7.92 3.97
C TYR A 114 1.02 -7.56 3.49
N ARG A 115 1.14 -6.52 2.67
CA ARG A 115 2.43 -6.08 2.12
C ARG A 115 3.41 -5.66 3.21
N LEU A 116 2.94 -4.88 4.20
CA LEU A 116 3.80 -4.41 5.30
C LEU A 116 4.30 -5.55 6.20
N ILE A 117 3.46 -6.57 6.45
CA ILE A 117 3.87 -7.75 7.22
C ILE A 117 4.85 -8.61 6.40
N LYS A 118 4.56 -8.84 5.11
CA LYS A 118 5.43 -9.62 4.22
C LYS A 118 6.81 -8.98 4.06
N ALA A 119 6.85 -7.69 3.89
CA ALA A 119 8.10 -6.91 3.86
C ALA A 119 8.79 -6.81 5.23
N LYS A 120 8.23 -7.40 6.30
CA LYS A 120 8.75 -7.33 7.67
C LYS A 120 8.89 -5.90 8.21
N LYS A 121 8.20 -4.93 7.59
CA LYS A 121 8.20 -3.53 8.06
C LYS A 121 7.41 -3.37 9.35
N VAL A 122 6.35 -4.16 9.53
CA VAL A 122 5.55 -4.23 10.75
C VAL A 122 5.41 -5.66 11.23
N ASN A 123 5.41 -5.86 12.54
CA ASN A 123 5.25 -7.17 13.17
C ASN A 123 3.87 -7.34 13.82
N ARG A 124 3.20 -6.25 14.15
CA ARG A 124 1.89 -6.24 14.81
C ARG A 124 1.04 -5.13 14.24
N VAL A 125 -0.24 -5.40 14.03
CA VAL A 125 -1.22 -4.44 13.51
C VAL A 125 -2.43 -4.46 14.42
N LEU A 126 -2.94 -3.29 14.79
CA LEU A 126 -4.22 -3.13 15.47
C LEU A 126 -5.23 -2.60 14.45
N TYR A 127 -6.28 -3.35 14.21
CA TYR A 127 -7.40 -2.96 13.37
C TYR A 127 -8.58 -2.56 14.25
N LEU A 128 -9.10 -1.35 14.06
CA LEU A 128 -10.23 -0.83 14.81
C LEU A 128 -11.41 -0.57 13.85
N ALA A 129 -12.59 -1.06 14.22
CA ALA A 129 -13.83 -0.78 13.52
C ALA A 129 -14.94 -0.41 14.52
N ASP A 130 -15.91 0.37 14.07
CA ASP A 130 -16.99 0.88 14.91
C ASP A 130 -18.07 -0.17 15.23
N ARG A 131 -18.14 -1.27 14.44
CA ARG A 131 -19.16 -2.33 14.57
C ARG A 131 -18.54 -3.72 14.58
N ASN A 132 -18.91 -4.53 15.56
CA ASN A 132 -18.45 -5.92 15.71
C ASN A 132 -18.75 -6.79 14.48
N ILE A 133 -19.93 -6.61 13.85
CA ILE A 133 -20.30 -7.38 12.66
C ILE A 133 -19.37 -7.12 11.48
N LEU A 134 -18.84 -5.90 11.36
CA LEU A 134 -17.85 -5.58 10.34
C LEU A 134 -16.50 -6.27 10.61
N ILE A 135 -16.12 -6.42 11.86
CA ILE A 135 -14.90 -7.14 12.24
C ILE A 135 -15.02 -8.61 11.85
N ASP A 136 -16.13 -9.28 12.17
CA ASP A 136 -16.34 -10.69 11.86
C ASP A 136 -16.34 -10.96 10.34
N GLN A 137 -17.04 -10.12 9.58
CA GLN A 137 -17.01 -10.20 8.12
C GLN A 137 -15.61 -9.94 7.54
N THR A 138 -14.89 -8.98 8.08
CA THR A 138 -13.52 -8.64 7.68
C THR A 138 -12.57 -9.82 7.88
N ILE A 139 -12.64 -10.48 9.05
CA ILE A 139 -11.78 -11.63 9.37
C ILE A 139 -12.06 -12.79 8.41
N VAL A 140 -13.33 -13.12 8.19
CA VAL A 140 -13.72 -14.29 7.38
C VAL A 140 -13.46 -14.07 5.88
N GLN A 141 -13.65 -12.86 5.38
CA GLN A 141 -13.57 -12.58 3.95
C GLN A 141 -12.16 -12.14 3.51
N ASP A 142 -11.77 -10.93 3.92
CA ASP A 142 -10.55 -10.33 3.38
C ASP A 142 -9.28 -10.76 4.16
N PHE A 143 -9.38 -10.94 5.49
CA PHE A 143 -8.22 -11.29 6.33
C PHE A 143 -8.03 -12.79 6.55
N LYS A 144 -8.76 -13.63 5.84
CA LYS A 144 -8.61 -15.10 5.89
C LYS A 144 -7.15 -15.61 5.83
N PRO A 145 -6.25 -15.03 5.01
CA PRO A 145 -4.83 -15.44 5.01
C PRO A 145 -4.11 -15.29 6.34
N PHE A 146 -4.64 -14.45 7.23
CA PHE A 146 -4.12 -14.21 8.57
C PHE A 146 -4.91 -14.90 9.68
N GLU A 147 -5.92 -15.72 9.39
CA GLU A 147 -6.83 -16.34 10.35
C GLU A 147 -6.09 -16.97 11.55
N LYS A 148 -4.96 -17.65 11.29
CA LYS A 148 -4.18 -18.32 12.34
C LYS A 148 -3.45 -17.38 13.31
N VAL A 149 -3.30 -16.11 12.95
CA VAL A 149 -2.53 -15.11 13.72
C VAL A 149 -3.39 -13.94 14.17
N ILE A 150 -4.69 -13.96 13.84
CA ILE A 150 -5.65 -12.94 14.26
C ILE A 150 -6.11 -13.21 15.69
N THR A 151 -6.19 -12.15 16.49
CA THR A 151 -6.82 -12.18 17.82
C THR A 151 -7.88 -11.10 17.90
N LYS A 152 -9.15 -11.50 18.12
CA LYS A 152 -10.24 -10.56 18.37
C LYS A 152 -10.26 -10.19 19.86
N PHE A 153 -10.33 -8.90 20.14
CA PHE A 153 -10.53 -8.38 21.49
C PHE A 153 -12.00 -8.14 21.77
N SER A 154 -12.49 -8.71 22.87
CA SER A 154 -13.77 -8.34 23.48
C SER A 154 -13.51 -7.64 24.82
N SER A 155 -14.41 -6.75 25.20
CA SER A 155 -14.28 -5.86 26.37
C SER A 155 -13.82 -6.56 27.69
N PRO A 156 -14.24 -7.80 28.03
CA PRO A 156 -13.76 -8.48 29.23
C PRO A 156 -12.32 -9.02 29.13
N THR A 157 -11.86 -9.27 27.91
CA THR A 157 -10.58 -9.98 27.63
C THR A 157 -9.40 -8.99 27.49
N PHE A 158 -9.69 -7.72 27.23
CA PHE A 158 -8.69 -6.71 26.97
C PHE A 158 -7.68 -6.51 28.11
N ARG A 159 -8.16 -6.49 29.36
CA ARG A 159 -7.29 -6.29 30.55
C ARG A 159 -6.36 -7.45 30.85
N LYS A 160 -6.75 -8.68 30.52
CA LYS A 160 -5.97 -9.88 30.86
C LYS A 160 -4.86 -10.17 29.85
N ARG A 161 -5.14 -9.99 28.56
CA ARG A 161 -4.20 -10.30 27.48
C ARG A 161 -3.15 -9.22 27.19
N THR A 162 -3.37 -7.96 27.50
CA THR A 162 -2.36 -6.90 27.33
C THR A 162 -1.08 -7.21 28.13
N ARG A 163 -1.16 -7.91 29.23
CA ARG A 163 -0.01 -8.36 30.03
C ARG A 163 0.73 -9.56 29.41
N GLU A 164 0.02 -10.46 28.75
CA GLU A 164 0.60 -11.68 28.14
C GLU A 164 1.26 -11.40 26.77
N MET A 165 0.81 -10.36 26.06
CA MET A 165 1.24 -10.03 24.70
C MET A 165 2.57 -9.29 24.62
N SER A 166 3.13 -8.83 25.73
CA SER A 166 4.48 -8.21 25.74
C SER A 166 5.59 -9.17 25.29
N HIS A 167 5.31 -10.47 25.23
CA HIS A 167 6.28 -11.54 24.94
C HIS A 167 6.02 -12.32 23.64
N SER A 168 4.96 -12.03 22.88
CA SER A 168 4.61 -12.76 21.65
C SER A 168 5.03 -12.00 20.40
N LYS A 169 5.81 -12.66 19.53
CA LYS A 169 6.22 -12.14 18.22
C LYS A 169 5.07 -12.33 17.21
N GLY A 170 4.60 -11.23 16.63
CA GLY A 170 3.82 -11.23 15.38
C GLY A 170 2.34 -11.61 15.48
N ASN A 171 1.50 -10.78 16.11
CA ASN A 171 0.04 -10.98 16.11
C ASN A 171 -0.70 -9.79 15.47
N LEU A 172 -1.67 -10.12 14.61
CA LEU A 172 -2.66 -9.17 14.12
C LEU A 172 -3.74 -9.04 15.20
N LEU A 173 -4.08 -7.80 15.59
CA LEU A 173 -5.04 -7.51 16.64
C LEU A 173 -6.28 -6.85 16.05
N PHE A 174 -7.46 -7.33 16.40
CA PHE A 174 -8.76 -6.78 15.97
C PHE A 174 -9.60 -6.36 17.16
#